data_e2b97199637ba48c9382bd048990c67c
#
_entry.id   e2b97199637ba48c9382bd048990c67c
#
_cell.length_a   1.000
_cell.length_b   1.000
_cell.length_c   1.000
_cell.angle_alpha   90.00
_cell.angle_beta   90.00
_cell.angle_gamma   90.00
#
_symmetry.space_group_name_H-M   'P 1'
#
loop_
_entity.id
_entity.type
_entity.pdbx_description
1 polymer ?
#
loop_
_entity_poly.entity_id
_entity_poly.type
_entity_poly.pdbx_seq_one_letter_code
_entity_poly.pdbx_strand_id
1 'polypeptide(L)'
;MLGNANTQWVLFGTMLLGAASGVLGSIALLRKQSLIGDAVAHAALPGICIAFMLTGEKSLPALLIGAAITGLLAAYCIQFITSSSILKEDSAICLVLSVFFGFGIVLLTKISQSPAGNKSGLDDFIFGQAASMVGSDVKLMAGASAVLIVVTLLFFKELKVLTFDPDFARGLGLPAGWLNFMFLTLLAGTVVIGIQAVGVILMAAMLITPSVAARYWTESLGKMVIISGGFGALSGMAGTLLSTLGQGLATGPFIVVTATGLFLFSVLAAPQRGLLTKLTKRIVFNRKTKRSQVLRAMYKLTESAYRETRKEQMIIAESRISDELAFSKSHTMRLMSDLYKEHLIAKDPGGWMLTDKGVLEGYILTLKGRINELCLMHSEEFNEDQREALAEKLMVKPSDPLAKRAEKLLWQYNMMPVLSPFPLPERRENL
;
A
#
# COMPACT_ATOMS: atom_id res chain seq x y z
N MET A 1 19.35 31.66 9.15
CA MET A 1 19.88 30.47 8.50
C MET A 1 19.42 30.33 7.04
N LEU A 2 18.18 30.58 6.68
CA LEU A 2 17.69 30.58 5.28
C LEU A 2 18.22 31.75 4.40
N GLY A 3 18.96 32.69 4.94
CA GLY A 3 19.53 33.83 4.20
C GLY A 3 20.82 33.52 3.43
N ASN A 4 21.47 32.39 3.66
CA ASN A 4 22.66 32.00 2.90
C ASN A 4 22.24 31.38 1.56
N ALA A 5 22.66 32.00 0.44
CA ALA A 5 22.35 31.53 -0.91
C ALA A 5 22.74 30.05 -1.12
N ASN A 6 23.84 29.59 -0.52
CA ASN A 6 24.29 28.20 -0.62
C ASN A 6 23.28 27.21 0.02
N THR A 7 22.74 27.54 1.19
CA THR A 7 21.73 26.70 1.87
C THR A 7 20.45 26.56 1.04
N GLN A 8 20.02 27.64 0.38
CA GLN A 8 18.85 27.61 -0.52
C GLN A 8 19.10 26.71 -1.73
N TRP A 9 20.28 26.79 -2.33
CA TRP A 9 20.66 25.91 -3.45
C TRP A 9 20.68 24.45 -3.04
N VAL A 10 21.33 24.10 -1.92
CA VAL A 10 21.40 22.72 -1.41
C VAL A 10 20.00 22.19 -1.12
N LEU A 11 19.13 23.01 -0.50
CA LEU A 11 17.74 22.63 -0.22
C LEU A 11 16.94 22.34 -1.50
N PHE A 12 17.09 23.20 -2.52
CA PHE A 12 16.43 22.99 -3.80
C PHE A 12 16.95 21.74 -4.53
N GLY A 13 18.28 21.53 -4.51
CA GLY A 13 18.89 20.35 -5.10
C GLY A 13 18.46 19.04 -4.46
N THR A 14 18.47 18.96 -3.12
CA THR A 14 18.03 17.78 -2.38
C THR A 14 16.52 17.52 -2.51
N MET A 15 15.71 18.58 -2.64
CA MET A 15 14.28 18.47 -2.92
C MET A 15 14.04 17.83 -4.30
N LEU A 16 14.74 18.31 -5.35
CA LEU A 16 14.60 17.74 -6.70
C LEU A 16 15.13 16.31 -6.78
N LEU A 17 16.26 16.02 -6.14
CA LEU A 17 16.80 14.68 -6.06
C LEU A 17 15.81 13.74 -5.34
N GLY A 18 15.23 14.19 -4.22
CA GLY A 18 14.21 13.43 -3.50
C GLY A 18 12.98 13.15 -4.35
N ALA A 19 12.53 14.17 -5.11
CA ALA A 19 11.44 13.99 -6.07
C ALA A 19 11.77 12.94 -7.14
N ALA A 20 12.96 13.00 -7.75
CA ALA A 20 13.42 12.06 -8.77
C ALA A 20 13.49 10.63 -8.21
N SER A 21 14.08 10.48 -7.01
CA SER A 21 14.17 9.20 -6.31
C SER A 21 12.78 8.62 -6.01
N GLY A 22 11.84 9.43 -5.54
CA GLY A 22 10.46 9.01 -5.28
C GLY A 22 9.72 8.59 -6.56
N VAL A 23 9.85 9.37 -7.64
CA VAL A 23 9.23 9.07 -8.94
C VAL A 23 9.72 7.74 -9.50
N LEU A 24 11.04 7.56 -9.64
CA LEU A 24 11.65 6.34 -10.17
C LEU A 24 11.48 5.16 -9.21
N GLY A 25 11.63 5.38 -7.91
CA GLY A 25 11.44 4.36 -6.89
C GLY A 25 10.01 3.79 -6.88
N SER A 26 8.99 4.58 -7.21
CA SER A 26 7.62 4.08 -7.32
C SER A 26 7.44 3.07 -8.43
N ILE A 27 8.09 3.26 -9.57
CA ILE A 27 8.10 2.32 -10.70
C ILE A 27 8.95 1.09 -10.36
N ALA A 28 10.14 1.29 -9.76
CA ALA A 28 11.03 0.22 -9.31
C ALA A 28 10.33 -0.71 -8.29
N LEU A 29 9.60 -0.13 -7.35
CA LEU A 29 8.85 -0.89 -6.33
C LEU A 29 7.78 -1.79 -6.96
N LEU A 30 7.01 -1.29 -7.92
CA LEU A 30 5.96 -2.08 -8.58
C LEU A 30 6.53 -3.16 -9.51
N ARG A 31 7.70 -2.92 -10.09
CA ARG A 31 8.45 -3.90 -10.87
C ARG A 31 9.21 -4.91 -10.01
N LYS A 32 9.14 -4.80 -8.68
CA LYS A 32 9.91 -5.59 -7.71
C LYS A 32 11.44 -5.41 -7.84
N GLN A 33 11.88 -4.38 -8.51
CA GLN A 33 13.28 -4.05 -8.80
C GLN A 33 13.87 -2.99 -7.86
N SER A 34 13.27 -2.79 -6.71
CA SER A 34 13.70 -1.77 -5.74
C SER A 34 15.10 -2.01 -5.18
N LEU A 35 15.53 -3.27 -5.06
CA LEU A 35 16.86 -3.63 -4.58
C LEU A 35 17.98 -3.41 -5.62
N ILE A 36 17.64 -3.25 -6.90
CA ILE A 36 18.65 -2.91 -7.93
C ILE A 36 19.29 -1.55 -7.63
N GLY A 37 18.52 -0.61 -7.09
CA GLY A 37 19.07 0.69 -6.67
C GLY A 37 20.16 0.56 -5.61
N ASP A 38 20.02 -0.36 -4.66
CA ASP A 38 21.02 -0.65 -3.63
C ASP A 38 22.28 -1.30 -4.25
N ALA A 39 22.09 -2.29 -5.11
CA ALA A 39 23.20 -2.92 -5.82
C ALA A 39 23.99 -1.93 -6.67
N VAL A 40 23.31 -1.04 -7.38
CA VAL A 40 23.95 0.03 -8.17
C VAL A 40 24.71 1.00 -7.28
N ALA A 41 24.17 1.39 -6.12
CA ALA A 41 24.83 2.29 -5.19
C ALA A 41 26.17 1.69 -4.71
N HIS A 42 26.16 0.44 -4.30
CA HIS A 42 27.37 -0.26 -3.87
C HIS A 42 28.34 -0.56 -5.03
N ALA A 43 27.83 -0.86 -6.22
CA ALA A 43 28.63 -1.09 -7.42
C ALA A 43 29.23 0.21 -8.00
N ALA A 44 28.77 1.35 -7.62
CA ALA A 44 29.38 2.63 -7.98
C ALA A 44 30.75 2.84 -7.32
N LEU A 45 31.00 2.22 -6.16
CA LEU A 45 32.22 2.40 -5.38
C LEU A 45 33.51 2.06 -6.17
N PRO A 46 33.65 0.89 -6.82
CA PRO A 46 34.86 0.61 -7.62
C PRO A 46 35.04 1.61 -8.77
N GLY A 47 33.96 2.09 -9.39
CA GLY A 47 34.03 3.10 -10.44
C GLY A 47 34.58 4.43 -9.95
N ILE A 48 34.13 4.88 -8.78
CA ILE A 48 34.65 6.08 -8.12
C ILE A 48 36.17 5.91 -7.84
N CYS A 49 36.54 4.75 -7.28
CA CYS A 49 37.93 4.46 -6.97
C CYS A 49 38.84 4.43 -8.23
N ILE A 50 38.39 3.78 -9.31
CA ILE A 50 39.09 3.72 -10.58
C ILE A 50 39.25 5.11 -11.18
N ALA A 51 38.15 5.89 -11.23
CA ALA A 51 38.18 7.27 -11.76
C ALA A 51 39.17 8.15 -10.98
N PHE A 52 39.20 8.04 -9.63
CA PHE A 52 40.17 8.73 -8.80
C PHE A 52 41.59 8.29 -9.08
N MET A 53 41.84 6.98 -9.25
CA MET A 53 43.21 6.48 -9.57
C MET A 53 43.70 6.96 -10.94
N LEU A 54 42.81 7.18 -11.91
CA LEU A 54 43.13 7.63 -13.27
C LEU A 54 43.39 9.16 -13.31
N THR A 55 42.58 9.93 -12.59
CA THR A 55 42.64 11.40 -12.64
C THR A 55 43.67 11.98 -11.63
N GLY A 56 43.92 11.28 -10.54
CA GLY A 56 44.74 11.77 -9.43
C GLY A 56 44.15 12.93 -8.63
N GLU A 57 42.98 13.43 -9.05
CA GLU A 57 42.31 14.59 -8.46
C GLU A 57 40.84 14.28 -8.15
N LYS A 58 40.25 14.99 -7.17
CA LYS A 58 38.85 14.91 -6.81
C LYS A 58 37.99 15.70 -7.82
N SER A 59 37.97 15.27 -9.08
CA SER A 59 37.09 15.82 -10.12
C SER A 59 35.73 15.18 -10.06
N LEU A 60 34.72 15.92 -9.57
CA LEU A 60 33.35 15.42 -9.42
C LEU A 60 32.77 14.80 -10.71
N PRO A 61 32.88 15.43 -11.90
CA PRO A 61 32.36 14.84 -13.13
C PRO A 61 33.03 13.50 -13.47
N ALA A 62 34.33 13.36 -13.26
CA ALA A 62 35.05 12.12 -13.52
C ALA A 62 34.62 11.00 -12.57
N LEU A 63 34.44 11.31 -11.28
CA LEU A 63 33.96 10.36 -10.27
C LEU A 63 32.53 9.88 -10.57
N LEU A 64 31.64 10.80 -10.97
CA LEU A 64 30.26 10.45 -11.35
C LEU A 64 30.22 9.61 -12.63
N ILE A 65 31.07 9.88 -13.62
CA ILE A 65 31.17 9.06 -14.84
C ILE A 65 31.66 7.63 -14.47
N GLY A 66 32.70 7.53 -13.64
CA GLY A 66 33.18 6.24 -13.16
C GLY A 66 32.09 5.45 -12.42
N ALA A 67 31.38 6.10 -11.49
CA ALA A 67 30.24 5.53 -10.78
C ALA A 67 29.12 5.08 -11.72
N ALA A 68 28.80 5.89 -12.73
CA ALA A 68 27.77 5.57 -13.72
C ALA A 68 28.13 4.34 -14.54
N ILE A 69 29.38 4.24 -15.02
CA ILE A 69 29.84 3.09 -15.81
C ILE A 69 29.73 1.79 -15.02
N THR A 70 30.26 1.76 -13.79
CA THR A 70 30.22 0.54 -12.97
C THR A 70 28.83 0.23 -12.44
N GLY A 71 28.03 1.24 -12.10
CA GLY A 71 26.63 1.07 -11.71
C GLY A 71 25.76 0.51 -12.83
N LEU A 72 25.92 1.02 -14.06
CA LEU A 72 25.23 0.49 -15.25
C LEU A 72 25.71 -0.94 -15.57
N LEU A 73 27.00 -1.20 -15.49
CA LEU A 73 27.55 -2.54 -15.70
C LEU A 73 26.96 -3.54 -14.71
N ALA A 74 26.84 -3.17 -13.43
CA ALA A 74 26.22 -4.01 -12.41
C ALA A 74 24.73 -4.25 -12.69
N ALA A 75 23.97 -3.21 -13.03
CA ALA A 75 22.55 -3.36 -13.39
C ALA A 75 22.38 -4.29 -14.62
N TYR A 76 23.25 -4.14 -15.63
CA TYR A 76 23.23 -5.01 -16.78
C TYR A 76 23.62 -6.46 -16.43
N CYS A 77 24.62 -6.68 -15.58
CA CYS A 77 25.00 -8.01 -15.09
C CYS A 77 23.84 -8.68 -14.36
N ILE A 78 23.14 -7.96 -13.48
CA ILE A 78 21.95 -8.47 -12.78
C ILE A 78 20.90 -8.92 -13.79
N GLN A 79 20.58 -8.08 -14.76
CA GLN A 79 19.60 -8.40 -15.78
C GLN A 79 20.02 -9.60 -16.66
N PHE A 80 21.29 -9.67 -17.03
CA PHE A 80 21.84 -10.78 -17.82
C PHE A 80 21.78 -12.10 -17.05
N ILE A 81 22.18 -12.11 -15.78
CA ILE A 81 22.12 -13.30 -14.92
C ILE A 81 20.66 -13.76 -14.76
N THR A 82 19.76 -12.83 -14.49
CA THR A 82 18.32 -13.15 -14.27
C THR A 82 17.65 -13.68 -15.54
N SER A 83 18.06 -13.18 -16.73
CA SER A 83 17.47 -13.61 -18.00
C SER A 83 18.08 -14.90 -18.55
N SER A 84 19.34 -15.22 -18.20
CA SER A 84 20.11 -16.34 -18.78
C SER A 84 20.29 -17.50 -17.82
N SER A 85 19.87 -17.38 -16.54
CA SER A 85 20.04 -18.43 -15.54
C SER A 85 18.73 -18.71 -14.79
N ILE A 86 18.73 -19.82 -14.03
CA ILE A 86 17.60 -20.22 -13.15
C ILE A 86 17.57 -19.43 -11.84
N LEU A 87 18.53 -18.50 -11.62
CA LEU A 87 18.63 -17.74 -10.39
C LEU A 87 17.50 -16.71 -10.29
N LYS A 88 16.93 -16.57 -9.10
CA LYS A 88 15.97 -15.51 -8.79
C LYS A 88 16.67 -14.16 -8.78
N GLU A 89 15.92 -13.10 -9.09
CA GLU A 89 16.42 -11.72 -9.15
C GLU A 89 17.18 -11.31 -7.88
N ASP A 90 16.62 -11.62 -6.70
CA ASP A 90 17.26 -11.30 -5.42
C ASP A 90 18.66 -11.95 -5.27
N SER A 91 18.82 -13.21 -5.72
CA SER A 91 20.12 -13.91 -5.67
C SER A 91 21.12 -13.31 -6.64
N ALA A 92 20.69 -12.90 -7.84
CA ALA A 92 21.54 -12.22 -8.80
C ALA A 92 22.00 -10.86 -8.27
N ILE A 93 21.10 -10.10 -7.63
CA ILE A 93 21.40 -8.83 -6.99
C ILE A 93 22.46 -9.02 -5.91
N CYS A 94 22.28 -9.96 -4.97
CA CYS A 94 23.23 -10.22 -3.88
C CYS A 94 24.61 -10.63 -4.41
N LEU A 95 24.66 -11.44 -5.45
CA LEU A 95 25.91 -11.88 -6.05
C LEU A 95 26.69 -10.70 -6.66
N VAL A 96 26.02 -9.93 -7.53
CA VAL A 96 26.67 -8.77 -8.19
C VAL A 96 27.07 -7.72 -7.17
N LEU A 97 26.21 -7.42 -6.18
CA LEU A 97 26.50 -6.49 -5.10
C LEU A 97 27.76 -6.93 -4.34
N SER A 98 27.85 -8.19 -3.94
CA SER A 98 28.99 -8.70 -3.16
C SER A 98 30.29 -8.59 -3.93
N VAL A 99 30.32 -8.94 -5.21
CA VAL A 99 31.52 -8.88 -6.06
C VAL A 99 31.96 -7.43 -6.28
N PHE A 100 31.06 -6.56 -6.71
CA PHE A 100 31.40 -5.17 -6.99
C PHE A 100 31.80 -4.42 -5.71
N PHE A 101 31.02 -4.57 -4.63
CA PHE A 101 31.33 -3.91 -3.37
C PHE A 101 32.65 -4.41 -2.77
N GLY A 102 32.88 -5.73 -2.77
CA GLY A 102 34.16 -6.30 -2.29
C GLY A 102 35.33 -5.77 -3.08
N PHE A 103 35.22 -5.71 -4.41
CA PHE A 103 36.26 -5.14 -5.27
C PHE A 103 36.44 -3.63 -4.98
N GLY A 104 35.37 -2.88 -4.79
CA GLY A 104 35.39 -1.46 -4.43
C GLY A 104 36.13 -1.20 -3.11
N ILE A 105 35.87 -2.02 -2.08
CA ILE A 105 36.56 -1.90 -0.77
C ILE A 105 38.06 -2.18 -0.92
N VAL A 106 38.47 -3.18 -1.69
CA VAL A 106 39.89 -3.46 -1.95
C VAL A 106 40.56 -2.25 -2.61
N LEU A 107 39.96 -1.65 -3.62
CA LEU A 107 40.48 -0.45 -4.27
C LEU A 107 40.53 0.75 -3.31
N LEU A 108 39.47 0.97 -2.53
CA LEU A 108 39.43 2.06 -1.55
C LEU A 108 40.54 1.92 -0.49
N THR A 109 40.76 0.69 0.02
CA THR A 109 41.86 0.40 0.98
C THR A 109 43.22 0.70 0.36
N LYS A 110 43.43 0.32 -0.90
CA LYS A 110 44.67 0.63 -1.63
C LYS A 110 44.91 2.13 -1.77
N ILE A 111 43.88 2.90 -2.08
CA ILE A 111 43.94 4.36 -2.18
C ILE A 111 44.24 4.97 -0.82
N SER A 112 43.58 4.53 0.25
CA SER A 112 43.74 5.05 1.60
C SER A 112 45.15 4.84 2.16
N GLN A 113 45.83 3.76 1.74
CA GLN A 113 47.23 3.46 2.13
C GLN A 113 48.28 4.22 1.30
N SER A 114 47.85 4.90 0.22
CA SER A 114 48.79 5.68 -0.60
C SER A 114 49.03 7.08 0.00
N PRO A 115 50.20 7.74 -0.29
CA PRO A 115 50.45 9.11 0.18
C PRO A 115 49.40 10.12 -0.28
N ALA A 116 48.70 9.85 -1.36
CA ALA A 116 47.57 10.64 -1.86
C ALA A 116 46.23 10.36 -1.12
N GLY A 117 46.17 9.24 -0.37
CA GLY A 117 44.91 8.75 0.25
C GLY A 117 44.35 9.68 1.32
N ASN A 118 45.21 10.37 2.05
CA ASN A 118 44.77 11.31 3.10
C ASN A 118 44.08 12.58 2.54
N LYS A 119 44.11 12.80 1.22
CA LYS A 119 43.47 13.90 0.51
C LYS A 119 42.28 13.44 -0.34
N SER A 120 41.96 12.15 -0.34
CA SER A 120 40.99 11.61 -1.27
C SER A 120 39.53 12.08 -0.99
N GLY A 121 39.19 12.27 0.30
CA GLY A 121 37.82 12.61 0.71
C GLY A 121 36.77 11.67 0.10
N LEU A 122 37.17 10.42 -0.20
CA LEU A 122 36.27 9.41 -0.78
C LEU A 122 35.28 8.88 0.26
N ASP A 123 35.59 9.03 1.55
CA ASP A 123 34.69 8.71 2.67
C ASP A 123 33.39 9.54 2.59
N ASP A 124 33.47 10.75 2.02
CA ASP A 124 32.31 11.63 1.80
C ASP A 124 31.24 10.98 0.90
N PHE A 125 31.67 10.14 -0.05
CA PHE A 125 30.74 9.41 -0.92
C PHE A 125 30.03 8.26 -0.19
N ILE A 126 30.60 7.71 0.87
CA ILE A 126 29.99 6.63 1.65
C ILE A 126 28.85 7.17 2.51
N PHE A 127 29.09 8.31 3.18
CA PHE A 127 28.14 8.90 4.14
C PHE A 127 27.29 10.03 3.57
N GLY A 128 27.72 10.63 2.45
CA GLY A 128 27.09 11.78 1.82
C GLY A 128 27.36 13.09 2.58
N GLN A 129 27.56 14.17 1.87
CA GLN A 129 27.81 15.50 2.43
C GLN A 129 27.11 16.59 1.64
N ALA A 130 25.78 16.55 1.55
CA ALA A 130 25.02 17.60 0.84
C ALA A 130 25.30 19.01 1.38
N ALA A 131 25.52 19.16 2.69
CA ALA A 131 25.76 20.46 3.31
C ALA A 131 27.11 21.12 2.87
N SER A 132 28.10 20.33 2.44
CA SER A 132 29.41 20.82 1.97
C SER A 132 29.49 21.04 0.45
N MET A 133 28.42 20.76 -0.28
CA MET A 133 28.38 20.90 -1.74
C MET A 133 28.51 22.37 -2.16
N VAL A 134 29.30 22.62 -3.21
CA VAL A 134 29.47 23.93 -3.81
C VAL A 134 28.31 24.21 -4.78
N GLY A 135 27.97 25.46 -5.02
CA GLY A 135 26.83 25.82 -5.87
C GLY A 135 26.84 25.27 -7.29
N SER A 136 28.04 24.98 -7.88
CA SER A 136 28.19 24.29 -9.17
C SER A 136 27.68 22.86 -9.11
N ASP A 137 28.01 22.14 -8.05
CA ASP A 137 27.65 20.73 -7.85
C ASP A 137 26.16 20.57 -7.64
N VAL A 138 25.58 21.50 -6.87
CA VAL A 138 24.13 21.52 -6.64
C VAL A 138 23.36 21.82 -7.94
N LYS A 139 23.86 22.74 -8.78
CA LYS A 139 23.23 23.01 -10.08
C LYS A 139 23.27 21.79 -11.00
N LEU A 140 24.41 21.06 -11.02
CA LEU A 140 24.54 19.82 -11.79
C LEU A 140 23.57 18.76 -11.27
N MET A 141 23.51 18.55 -9.95
CA MET A 141 22.60 17.60 -9.31
C MET A 141 21.12 17.96 -9.59
N ALA A 142 20.75 19.22 -9.42
CA ALA A 142 19.37 19.68 -9.66
C ALA A 142 18.99 19.54 -11.14
N GLY A 143 19.88 19.94 -12.06
CA GLY A 143 19.65 19.82 -13.49
C GLY A 143 19.50 18.35 -13.92
N ALA A 144 20.39 17.49 -13.46
CA ALA A 144 20.32 16.07 -13.77
C ALA A 144 19.04 15.40 -13.16
N SER A 145 18.69 15.73 -11.92
CA SER A 145 17.44 15.26 -11.31
C SER A 145 16.20 15.73 -12.08
N ALA A 146 16.18 16.97 -12.54
CA ALA A 146 15.10 17.50 -13.38
C ALA A 146 14.98 16.71 -14.71
N VAL A 147 16.11 16.46 -15.38
CA VAL A 147 16.14 15.64 -16.62
C VAL A 147 15.58 14.23 -16.34
N LEU A 148 15.99 13.58 -15.27
CA LEU A 148 15.50 12.25 -14.90
C LEU A 148 13.98 12.23 -14.70
N ILE A 149 13.43 13.23 -14.01
CA ILE A 149 11.98 13.38 -13.82
C ILE A 149 11.30 13.57 -15.18
N VAL A 150 11.78 14.52 -15.99
CA VAL A 150 11.18 14.82 -17.30
C VAL A 150 11.18 13.60 -18.21
N VAL A 151 12.30 12.90 -18.33
CA VAL A 151 12.40 11.67 -19.15
C VAL A 151 11.44 10.59 -18.63
N THR A 152 11.39 10.40 -17.31
CA THR A 152 10.46 9.41 -16.71
C THR A 152 9.00 9.76 -16.98
N LEU A 153 8.63 11.05 -16.90
CA LEU A 153 7.27 11.49 -17.19
C LEU A 153 6.94 11.42 -18.69
N LEU A 154 7.89 11.69 -19.56
CA LEU A 154 7.73 11.57 -21.02
C LEU A 154 7.40 10.14 -21.43
N PHE A 155 8.13 9.17 -20.90
CA PHE A 155 7.92 7.74 -21.15
C PHE A 155 7.01 7.04 -20.11
N PHE A 156 6.22 7.82 -19.36
CA PHE A 156 5.40 7.28 -18.30
C PHE A 156 4.37 6.26 -18.78
N LYS A 157 3.77 6.48 -19.95
CA LYS A 157 2.76 5.59 -20.53
C LYS A 157 3.36 4.23 -20.90
N GLU A 158 4.50 4.24 -21.55
CA GLU A 158 5.23 3.05 -22.00
C GLU A 158 5.77 2.28 -20.79
N LEU A 159 6.35 2.97 -19.82
CA LEU A 159 6.83 2.39 -18.57
C LEU A 159 5.68 1.79 -17.74
N LYS A 160 4.51 2.42 -17.76
CA LYS A 160 3.32 1.89 -17.08
C LYS A 160 2.88 0.56 -17.70
N VAL A 161 2.77 0.48 -19.02
CA VAL A 161 2.38 -0.77 -19.71
C VAL A 161 3.43 -1.85 -19.43
N LEU A 162 4.71 -1.54 -19.57
CA LEU A 162 5.80 -2.47 -19.33
C LEU A 162 5.84 -2.97 -17.85
N THR A 163 5.40 -2.15 -16.91
CA THR A 163 5.39 -2.49 -15.48
C THR A 163 4.31 -3.50 -15.12
N PHE A 164 3.12 -3.40 -15.73
CA PHE A 164 1.98 -4.25 -15.39
C PHE A 164 1.85 -5.47 -16.29
N ASP A 165 2.17 -5.34 -17.58
CA ASP A 165 2.05 -6.42 -18.55
C ASP A 165 3.14 -6.32 -19.62
N PRO A 166 4.33 -6.93 -19.38
CA PRO A 166 5.42 -6.94 -20.34
C PRO A 166 5.10 -7.68 -21.65
N ASP A 167 4.24 -8.70 -21.59
CA ASP A 167 3.88 -9.49 -22.79
C ASP A 167 2.91 -8.71 -23.67
N PHE A 168 1.95 -8.03 -23.07
CA PHE A 168 1.08 -7.10 -23.78
C PHE A 168 1.87 -5.94 -24.42
N ALA A 169 2.88 -5.40 -23.69
CA ALA A 169 3.76 -4.37 -24.26
C ALA A 169 4.48 -4.86 -25.54
N ARG A 170 4.97 -6.11 -25.54
CA ARG A 170 5.57 -6.73 -26.74
C ARG A 170 4.54 -6.93 -27.85
N GLY A 171 3.33 -7.36 -27.52
CA GLY A 171 2.23 -7.52 -28.47
C GLY A 171 1.80 -6.22 -29.16
N LEU A 172 1.93 -5.08 -28.46
CA LEU A 172 1.72 -3.74 -29.01
C LEU A 172 2.89 -3.23 -29.89
N GLY A 173 3.96 -4.01 -30.04
CA GLY A 173 5.14 -3.61 -30.80
C GLY A 173 6.06 -2.64 -30.04
N LEU A 174 5.89 -2.44 -28.73
CA LEU A 174 6.78 -1.62 -27.94
C LEU A 174 8.15 -2.33 -27.78
N PRO A 175 9.28 -1.60 -27.93
CA PRO A 175 10.61 -2.16 -27.76
C PRO A 175 10.90 -2.39 -26.26
N ALA A 176 10.32 -3.45 -25.68
CA ALA A 176 10.37 -3.74 -24.25
C ALA A 176 11.81 -3.83 -23.71
N GLY A 177 12.75 -4.39 -24.50
CA GLY A 177 14.16 -4.46 -24.14
C GLY A 177 14.81 -3.09 -23.97
N TRP A 178 14.57 -2.19 -24.94
CA TRP A 178 15.07 -0.81 -24.87
C TRP A 178 14.46 0.00 -23.74
N LEU A 179 13.16 -0.11 -23.54
CA LEU A 179 12.45 0.54 -22.42
C LEU A 179 12.96 0.07 -21.06
N ASN A 180 13.27 -1.23 -20.94
CA ASN A 180 13.85 -1.78 -19.73
C ASN A 180 15.27 -1.26 -19.50
N PHE A 181 16.11 -1.24 -20.55
CA PHE A 181 17.45 -0.66 -20.49
C PHE A 181 17.40 0.83 -20.10
N MET A 182 16.51 1.59 -20.74
CA MET A 182 16.28 3.00 -20.42
C MET A 182 15.89 3.18 -18.94
N PHE A 183 14.95 2.36 -18.43
CA PHE A 183 14.53 2.43 -17.03
C PHE A 183 15.69 2.14 -16.07
N LEU A 184 16.49 1.10 -16.32
CA LEU A 184 17.68 0.78 -15.52
C LEU A 184 18.72 1.91 -15.57
N THR A 185 18.89 2.55 -16.72
CA THR A 185 19.79 3.70 -16.89
C THR A 185 19.29 4.90 -16.07
N LEU A 186 17.98 5.20 -16.08
CA LEU A 186 17.40 6.26 -15.27
C LEU A 186 17.53 5.97 -13.77
N LEU A 187 17.31 4.72 -13.38
CA LEU A 187 17.47 4.29 -12.00
C LEU A 187 18.94 4.43 -11.54
N ALA A 188 19.89 3.92 -12.32
CA ALA A 188 21.31 4.03 -12.04
C ALA A 188 21.75 5.51 -11.99
N GLY A 189 21.30 6.34 -12.93
CA GLY A 189 21.56 7.77 -12.95
C GLY A 189 21.08 8.46 -11.69
N THR A 190 19.86 8.15 -11.22
CA THR A 190 19.33 8.71 -9.96
C THR A 190 20.19 8.31 -8.76
N VAL A 191 20.60 7.05 -8.71
CA VAL A 191 21.45 6.54 -7.63
C VAL A 191 22.81 7.22 -7.64
N VAL A 192 23.48 7.29 -8.78
CA VAL A 192 24.80 7.89 -8.93
C VAL A 192 24.81 9.36 -8.54
N ILE A 193 23.80 10.14 -8.99
CA ILE A 193 23.67 11.54 -8.61
C ILE A 193 23.39 11.68 -7.11
N GLY A 194 22.59 10.76 -6.56
CA GLY A 194 22.20 10.79 -5.15
C GLY A 194 23.29 10.39 -4.18
N ILE A 195 24.27 9.58 -4.59
CA ILE A 195 25.39 9.15 -3.73
C ILE A 195 26.12 10.34 -3.15
N GLN A 196 26.33 11.41 -3.91
CA GLN A 196 27.05 12.59 -3.44
C GLN A 196 26.29 13.30 -2.31
N ALA A 197 24.97 13.40 -2.40
CA ALA A 197 24.16 14.13 -1.43
C ALA A 197 23.85 13.30 -0.18
N VAL A 198 23.47 12.03 -0.37
CA VAL A 198 22.92 11.17 0.68
C VAL A 198 23.92 10.09 1.11
N GLY A 199 24.80 9.69 0.22
CA GLY A 199 25.78 8.61 0.41
C GLY A 199 25.29 7.26 -0.12
N VAL A 200 26.25 6.37 -0.37
CA VAL A 200 26.01 5.01 -0.90
C VAL A 200 25.04 4.24 -0.04
N ILE A 201 25.28 4.21 1.28
CA ILE A 201 24.52 3.39 2.25
C ILE A 201 23.05 3.83 2.34
N LEU A 202 22.77 5.12 2.21
CA LEU A 202 21.45 5.68 2.49
C LEU A 202 20.61 5.91 1.20
N MET A 203 21.23 5.78 0.03
CA MET A 203 20.57 6.06 -1.25
C MET A 203 19.42 5.09 -1.54
N ALA A 204 19.59 3.81 -1.19
CA ALA A 204 18.54 2.80 -1.32
C ALA A 204 17.29 3.18 -0.50
N ALA A 205 17.49 3.64 0.73
CA ALA A 205 16.40 4.07 1.60
C ALA A 205 15.64 5.28 1.01
N MET A 206 16.39 6.24 0.43
CA MET A 206 15.79 7.40 -0.21
C MET A 206 14.95 7.05 -1.45
N LEU A 207 15.30 6.00 -2.17
CA LEU A 207 14.56 5.51 -3.34
C LEU A 207 13.32 4.71 -2.94
N ILE A 208 13.43 3.85 -1.93
CA ILE A 208 12.38 2.90 -1.56
C ILE A 208 11.36 3.54 -0.62
N THR A 209 11.79 4.27 0.41
CA THR A 209 10.92 4.70 1.52
C THR A 209 9.78 5.62 1.08
N PRO A 210 9.99 6.68 0.26
CA PRO A 210 8.90 7.52 -0.22
C PRO A 210 7.90 6.75 -1.09
N SER A 211 8.39 5.78 -1.85
CA SER A 211 7.60 4.96 -2.76
C SER A 211 6.68 3.99 -2.00
N VAL A 212 7.21 3.33 -0.97
CA VAL A 212 6.43 2.48 -0.08
C VAL A 212 5.42 3.31 0.70
N ALA A 213 5.81 4.47 1.22
CA ALA A 213 4.89 5.39 1.89
C ALA A 213 3.71 5.79 0.99
N ALA A 214 3.98 6.16 -0.27
CA ALA A 214 2.96 6.54 -1.25
C ALA A 214 1.96 5.40 -1.56
N ARG A 215 2.40 4.14 -1.52
CA ARG A 215 1.55 2.98 -1.77
C ARG A 215 0.44 2.79 -0.73
N TYR A 216 0.59 3.30 0.48
CA TYR A 216 -0.46 3.29 1.50
C TYR A 216 -1.62 4.24 1.15
N TRP A 217 -1.35 5.29 0.35
CA TRP A 217 -2.33 6.33 0.02
C TRP A 217 -3.14 6.04 -1.25
N THR A 218 -2.60 5.25 -2.18
CA THR A 218 -3.25 5.02 -3.47
C THR A 218 -2.90 3.68 -4.09
N GLU A 219 -3.80 3.16 -4.92
CA GLU A 219 -3.61 1.94 -5.72
C GLU A 219 -3.26 2.25 -7.18
N SER A 220 -3.45 3.50 -7.65
CA SER A 220 -3.15 3.89 -9.02
C SER A 220 -1.70 4.37 -9.16
N LEU A 221 -0.96 3.84 -10.15
CA LEU A 221 0.45 4.20 -10.41
C LEU A 221 0.64 5.71 -10.61
N GLY A 222 -0.23 6.37 -11.39
CA GLY A 222 -0.08 7.80 -11.65
C GLY A 222 -0.12 8.65 -10.38
N LYS A 223 -1.09 8.38 -9.50
CA LYS A 223 -1.17 9.06 -8.19
C LYS A 223 0.00 8.67 -7.29
N MET A 224 0.43 7.40 -7.34
CA MET A 224 1.55 6.91 -6.55
C MET A 224 2.86 7.62 -6.90
N VAL A 225 3.15 7.85 -8.18
CA VAL A 225 4.33 8.59 -8.66
C VAL A 225 4.33 10.03 -8.15
N ILE A 226 3.18 10.72 -8.21
CA ILE A 226 3.07 12.10 -7.72
C ILE A 226 3.27 12.16 -6.20
N ILE A 227 2.59 11.30 -5.44
CA ILE A 227 2.69 11.27 -3.96
C ILE A 227 4.11 10.87 -3.54
N SER A 228 4.71 9.89 -4.19
CA SER A 228 6.07 9.43 -3.90
C SER A 228 7.10 10.51 -4.20
N GLY A 229 6.98 11.19 -5.35
CA GLY A 229 7.81 12.35 -5.67
C GLY A 229 7.65 13.48 -4.65
N GLY A 230 6.42 13.76 -4.21
CA GLY A 230 6.13 14.72 -3.15
C GLY A 230 6.75 14.32 -1.80
N PHE A 231 6.64 13.08 -1.38
CA PHE A 231 7.26 12.59 -0.14
C PHE A 231 8.79 12.60 -0.22
N GLY A 232 9.35 12.22 -1.38
CA GLY A 232 10.78 12.32 -1.61
C GLY A 232 11.28 13.77 -1.54
N ALA A 233 10.58 14.71 -2.18
CA ALA A 233 10.89 16.14 -2.11
C ALA A 233 10.82 16.68 -0.67
N LEU A 234 9.76 16.35 0.06
CA LEU A 234 9.58 16.75 1.45
C LEU A 234 10.66 16.18 2.36
N SER A 235 11.05 14.91 2.17
CA SER A 235 12.13 14.30 2.96
C SER A 235 13.47 14.94 2.68
N GLY A 236 13.78 15.25 1.42
CA GLY A 236 14.98 15.98 1.02
C GLY A 236 15.04 17.37 1.64
N MET A 237 13.95 18.13 1.54
CA MET A 237 13.85 19.47 2.12
C MET A 237 13.94 19.44 3.65
N ALA A 238 13.12 18.63 4.32
CA ALA A 238 13.07 18.59 5.78
C ALA A 238 14.36 18.05 6.38
N GLY A 239 14.96 16.99 5.78
CA GLY A 239 16.24 16.44 6.23
C GLY A 239 17.38 17.44 6.11
N THR A 240 17.44 18.17 5.01
CA THR A 240 18.44 19.25 4.82
C THR A 240 18.24 20.37 5.84
N LEU A 241 17.00 20.80 6.09
CA LEU A 241 16.73 21.82 7.11
C LEU A 241 17.14 21.36 8.50
N LEU A 242 16.82 20.12 8.87
CA LEU A 242 17.21 19.56 10.17
C LEU A 242 18.73 19.47 10.33
N SER A 243 19.46 19.11 9.27
CA SER A 243 20.93 19.03 9.32
C SER A 243 21.58 20.41 9.52
N THR A 244 20.91 21.51 9.16
CA THR A 244 21.43 22.86 9.38
C THR A 244 21.25 23.38 10.82
N LEU A 245 20.51 22.68 11.69
CA LEU A 245 20.28 23.06 13.08
C LEU A 245 21.52 22.83 13.98
N GLY A 246 22.43 21.94 13.58
CA GLY A 246 23.66 21.65 14.33
C GLY A 246 24.91 21.64 13.44
N GLN A 247 26.07 22.02 14.01
CA GLN A 247 27.34 21.94 13.28
C GLN A 247 27.82 20.50 13.18
N GLY A 248 28.28 20.06 12.00
CA GLY A 248 28.81 18.72 11.77
C GLY A 248 27.77 17.61 11.60
N LEU A 249 26.48 17.93 11.47
CA LEU A 249 25.43 16.95 11.23
C LEU A 249 25.41 16.51 9.77
N ALA A 250 25.56 15.22 9.51
CA ALA A 250 25.51 14.67 8.17
C ALA A 250 24.09 14.73 7.59
N THR A 251 23.91 15.32 6.42
CA THR A 251 22.60 15.57 5.79
C THR A 251 21.89 14.28 5.37
N GLY A 252 22.64 13.30 4.85
CA GLY A 252 22.09 12.01 4.40
C GLY A 252 21.24 11.29 5.45
N PRO A 253 21.75 11.02 6.65
CA PRO A 253 20.97 10.39 7.72
C PRO A 253 19.70 11.15 8.09
N PHE A 254 19.72 12.49 8.12
CA PHE A 254 18.52 13.27 8.41
C PHE A 254 17.45 13.18 7.31
N ILE A 255 17.87 13.10 6.06
CA ILE A 255 16.94 12.88 4.93
C ILE A 255 16.24 11.52 5.10
N VAL A 256 16.97 10.47 5.47
CA VAL A 256 16.41 9.14 5.68
C VAL A 256 15.52 9.08 6.93
N VAL A 257 15.91 9.74 8.02
CA VAL A 257 15.06 9.85 9.22
C VAL A 257 13.74 10.54 8.91
N THR A 258 13.75 11.65 8.16
CA THR A 258 12.51 12.34 7.75
C THR A 258 11.68 11.50 6.80
N ALA A 259 12.28 10.80 5.84
CA ALA A 259 11.59 9.86 4.96
C ALA A 259 10.92 8.74 5.75
N THR A 260 11.64 8.18 6.73
CA THR A 260 11.12 7.14 7.64
C THR A 260 9.97 7.68 8.51
N GLY A 261 10.08 8.90 9.00
CA GLY A 261 9.00 9.59 9.72
C GLY A 261 7.73 9.73 8.87
N LEU A 262 7.87 10.16 7.61
CA LEU A 262 6.77 10.24 6.65
C LEU A 262 6.18 8.85 6.33
N PHE A 263 7.01 7.82 6.24
CA PHE A 263 6.56 6.44 6.07
C PHE A 263 5.74 5.97 7.27
N LEU A 264 6.23 6.15 8.51
CA LEU A 264 5.49 5.77 9.72
C LEU A 264 4.15 6.52 9.81
N PHE A 265 4.17 7.81 9.51
CA PHE A 265 2.93 8.60 9.41
C PHE A 265 1.97 8.01 8.38
N SER A 266 2.46 7.62 7.20
CA SER A 266 1.65 7.01 6.15
C SER A 266 1.07 5.66 6.58
N VAL A 267 1.85 4.82 7.26
CA VAL A 267 1.38 3.53 7.80
C VAL A 267 0.23 3.73 8.80
N LEU A 268 0.31 4.78 9.63
CA LEU A 268 -0.72 5.05 10.64
C LEU A 268 -1.96 5.72 10.03
N ALA A 269 -1.77 6.81 9.26
CA ALA A 269 -2.83 7.76 8.89
C ALA A 269 -3.42 7.55 7.49
N ALA A 270 -2.84 6.69 6.64
CA ALA A 270 -3.30 6.55 5.26
C ALA A 270 -4.78 6.09 5.17
N PRO A 271 -5.60 6.73 4.29
CA PRO A 271 -7.03 6.48 4.25
C PRO A 271 -7.40 5.11 3.67
N GLN A 272 -6.55 4.51 2.84
CA GLN A 272 -6.87 3.23 2.20
C GLN A 272 -6.32 2.02 2.97
N ARG A 273 -5.06 2.08 3.39
CA ARG A 273 -4.33 0.94 3.97
C ARG A 273 -3.75 1.23 5.35
N GLY A 274 -3.99 2.41 5.91
CA GLY A 274 -3.49 2.79 7.23
C GLY A 274 -4.02 1.90 8.36
N LEU A 275 -3.20 1.71 9.39
CA LEU A 275 -3.55 0.88 10.54
C LEU A 275 -4.78 1.44 11.27
N LEU A 276 -4.84 2.76 11.48
CA LEU A 276 -5.98 3.42 12.12
C LEU A 276 -7.27 3.20 11.31
N THR A 277 -7.20 3.33 9.99
CA THR A 277 -8.35 3.10 9.12
C THR A 277 -8.81 1.64 9.13
N LYS A 278 -7.87 0.69 9.17
CA LYS A 278 -8.23 -0.74 9.30
C LYS A 278 -8.89 -1.05 10.65
N LEU A 279 -8.35 -0.49 11.73
CA LEU A 279 -8.91 -0.67 13.07
C LEU A 279 -10.31 -0.08 13.17
N THR A 280 -10.51 1.16 12.71
CA THR A 280 -11.84 1.80 12.73
C THR A 280 -12.85 1.05 11.87
N LYS A 281 -12.48 0.66 10.64
CA LYS A 281 -13.35 -0.16 9.78
C LYS A 281 -13.69 -1.49 10.43
N ARG A 282 -12.73 -2.17 11.07
CA ARG A 282 -12.97 -3.44 11.76
C ARG A 282 -13.91 -3.27 12.97
N ILE A 283 -13.71 -2.21 13.76
CA ILE A 283 -14.59 -1.91 14.91
C ILE A 283 -16.02 -1.62 14.43
N VAL A 284 -16.17 -0.76 13.41
CA VAL A 284 -17.48 -0.41 12.85
C VAL A 284 -18.16 -1.64 12.24
N PHE A 285 -17.43 -2.43 11.45
CA PHE A 285 -17.96 -3.66 10.85
C PHE A 285 -18.39 -4.67 11.91
N ASN A 286 -17.55 -4.94 12.91
CA ASN A 286 -17.88 -5.85 14.00
C ASN A 286 -19.11 -5.38 14.79
N ARG A 287 -19.23 -4.05 15.03
CA ARG A 287 -20.39 -3.48 15.72
C ARG A 287 -21.67 -3.64 14.89
N LYS A 288 -21.60 -3.37 13.58
CA LYS A 288 -22.73 -3.56 12.66
C LYS A 288 -23.16 -5.03 12.59
N THR A 289 -22.22 -5.96 12.45
CA THR A 289 -22.50 -7.40 12.39
C THR A 289 -23.13 -7.90 13.68
N LYS A 290 -22.56 -7.55 14.84
CA LYS A 290 -23.11 -7.95 16.15
C LYS A 290 -24.50 -7.37 16.39
N ARG A 291 -24.73 -6.11 15.99
CA ARG A 291 -26.07 -5.50 16.06
C ARG A 291 -27.10 -6.26 15.22
N SER A 292 -26.73 -6.65 14.01
CA SER A 292 -27.59 -7.47 13.14
C SER A 292 -27.86 -8.85 13.75
N GLN A 293 -26.88 -9.44 14.46
CA GLN A 293 -27.07 -10.71 15.18
C GLN A 293 -28.07 -10.55 16.32
N VAL A 294 -27.98 -9.47 17.10
CA VAL A 294 -28.96 -9.19 18.18
C VAL A 294 -30.37 -9.04 17.63
N LEU A 295 -30.53 -8.24 16.57
CA LEU A 295 -31.83 -8.04 15.94
C LEU A 295 -32.42 -9.34 15.37
N ARG A 296 -31.57 -10.17 14.73
CA ARG A 296 -31.97 -11.47 14.22
C ARG A 296 -32.35 -12.45 15.34
N ALA A 297 -31.62 -12.44 16.46
CA ALA A 297 -31.96 -13.26 17.63
C ALA A 297 -33.30 -12.84 18.25
N MET A 298 -33.52 -11.54 18.42
CA MET A 298 -34.81 -11.01 18.88
C MET A 298 -35.96 -11.43 17.96
N TYR A 299 -35.76 -11.29 16.63
CA TYR A 299 -36.76 -11.72 15.65
C TYR A 299 -37.04 -13.22 15.75
N LYS A 300 -36.02 -14.07 15.88
CA LYS A 300 -36.16 -15.52 16.02
C LYS A 300 -36.91 -15.89 17.30
N LEU A 301 -36.61 -15.23 18.43
CA LEU A 301 -37.32 -15.44 19.69
C LEU A 301 -38.78 -15.01 19.61
N THR A 302 -39.06 -13.88 18.93
CA THR A 302 -40.44 -13.41 18.71
C THR A 302 -41.17 -14.35 17.77
N GLU A 303 -40.52 -14.84 16.70
CA GLU A 303 -41.11 -15.81 15.77
C GLU A 303 -41.46 -17.13 16.44
N SER A 304 -40.58 -17.67 17.29
CA SER A 304 -40.86 -18.92 18.02
C SER A 304 -42.06 -18.78 18.96
N ALA A 305 -42.15 -17.66 19.67
CA ALA A 305 -43.28 -17.37 20.53
C ALA A 305 -44.60 -17.13 19.76
N TYR A 306 -44.51 -16.48 18.61
CA TYR A 306 -45.68 -16.30 17.73
C TYR A 306 -46.24 -17.65 17.24
N ARG A 307 -45.39 -18.63 16.94
CA ARG A 307 -45.79 -19.99 16.57
C ARG A 307 -46.56 -20.68 17.70
N GLU A 308 -46.21 -20.41 18.97
CA GLU A 308 -46.86 -21.03 20.15
C GLU A 308 -48.12 -20.27 20.58
N THR A 309 -48.06 -18.93 20.67
CA THR A 309 -49.11 -18.12 21.33
C THR A 309 -49.92 -17.26 20.39
N ARG A 310 -49.55 -17.14 19.10
CA ARG A 310 -50.10 -16.22 18.07
C ARG A 310 -50.15 -14.74 18.49
N LYS A 311 -49.33 -14.32 19.46
CA LYS A 311 -49.18 -12.92 19.83
C LYS A 311 -48.03 -12.29 19.03
N GLU A 312 -48.35 -11.21 18.26
CA GLU A 312 -47.40 -10.52 17.41
C GLU A 312 -46.35 -9.71 18.17
N GLN A 313 -46.67 -9.25 19.37
CA GLN A 313 -45.78 -8.50 20.23
C GLN A 313 -45.38 -9.33 21.45
N MET A 314 -44.09 -9.57 21.58
CA MET A 314 -43.53 -10.30 22.73
C MET A 314 -42.46 -9.45 23.41
N ILE A 315 -42.57 -9.37 24.73
CA ILE A 315 -41.55 -8.77 25.59
C ILE A 315 -40.49 -9.84 25.87
N ILE A 316 -39.25 -9.57 25.46
CA ILE A 316 -38.12 -10.48 25.59
C ILE A 316 -37.20 -9.97 26.71
N ALA A 317 -36.94 -10.82 27.71
CA ALA A 317 -35.99 -10.48 28.77
C ALA A 317 -34.55 -10.43 28.21
N GLU A 318 -33.77 -9.50 28.69
CA GLU A 318 -32.37 -9.30 28.28
C GLU A 318 -31.51 -10.55 28.44
N SER A 319 -31.75 -11.32 29.50
CA SER A 319 -31.04 -12.58 29.75
C SER A 319 -31.21 -13.59 28.60
N ARG A 320 -32.45 -13.74 28.08
CA ARG A 320 -32.71 -14.64 26.96
C ARG A 320 -31.95 -14.27 25.68
N ILE A 321 -31.78 -12.97 25.41
CA ILE A 321 -31.05 -12.49 24.25
C ILE A 321 -29.55 -12.75 24.43
N SER A 322 -29.03 -12.52 25.66
CA SER A 322 -27.64 -12.78 26.01
C SER A 322 -27.29 -14.28 25.89
N ASP A 323 -28.19 -15.13 26.36
CA ASP A 323 -28.01 -16.60 26.36
C ASP A 323 -28.04 -17.14 24.93
N GLU A 324 -28.99 -16.69 24.07
CA GLU A 324 -29.08 -17.12 22.67
C GLU A 324 -27.83 -16.76 21.85
N LEU A 325 -27.18 -15.64 22.17
CA LEU A 325 -26.02 -15.15 21.44
C LEU A 325 -24.68 -15.49 22.11
N ALA A 326 -24.67 -16.03 23.31
CA ALA A 326 -23.49 -16.21 24.15
C ALA A 326 -22.67 -14.93 24.34
N PHE A 327 -23.33 -13.78 24.39
CA PHE A 327 -22.70 -12.46 24.59
C PHE A 327 -22.72 -12.09 26.07
N SER A 328 -21.71 -11.32 26.52
CA SER A 328 -21.71 -10.72 27.84
C SER A 328 -22.89 -9.72 27.99
N LYS A 329 -23.59 -9.74 29.14
CA LYS A 329 -24.72 -8.83 29.43
C LYS A 329 -24.42 -7.36 29.13
N SER A 330 -23.24 -6.87 29.54
CA SER A 330 -22.83 -5.49 29.31
C SER A 330 -22.66 -5.16 27.80
N HIS A 331 -22.26 -6.14 27.02
CA HIS A 331 -22.11 -5.98 25.56
C HIS A 331 -23.46 -5.99 24.86
N THR A 332 -24.34 -6.91 25.25
CA THR A 332 -25.73 -6.98 24.75
C THR A 332 -26.47 -5.68 25.03
N MET A 333 -26.38 -5.15 26.26
CA MET A 333 -27.02 -3.89 26.63
C MET A 333 -26.58 -2.70 25.76
N ARG A 334 -25.28 -2.61 25.44
CA ARG A 334 -24.77 -1.56 24.53
C ARG A 334 -25.35 -1.67 23.13
N LEU A 335 -25.41 -2.89 22.59
CA LEU A 335 -25.97 -3.15 21.25
C LEU A 335 -27.47 -2.87 21.23
N MET A 336 -28.19 -3.23 22.29
CA MET A 336 -29.61 -2.91 22.43
C MET A 336 -29.87 -1.41 22.54
N SER A 337 -29.02 -0.67 23.27
CA SER A 337 -29.09 0.80 23.31
C SER A 337 -28.91 1.42 21.92
N ASP A 338 -28.05 0.84 21.06
CA ASP A 338 -27.89 1.30 19.67
C ASP A 338 -29.15 1.01 18.85
N LEU A 339 -29.73 -0.18 18.97
CA LEU A 339 -30.98 -0.55 18.28
C LEU A 339 -32.17 0.31 18.73
N TYR A 340 -32.22 0.67 20.02
CA TYR A 340 -33.23 1.57 20.57
C TYR A 340 -33.13 2.97 20.01
N LYS A 341 -31.93 3.54 19.87
CA LYS A 341 -31.70 4.84 19.25
C LYS A 341 -32.13 4.90 17.79
N GLU A 342 -32.09 3.77 17.10
CA GLU A 342 -32.54 3.65 15.70
C GLU A 342 -34.02 3.32 15.57
N HIS A 343 -34.75 3.27 16.70
CA HIS A 343 -36.18 2.93 16.76
C HIS A 343 -36.52 1.54 16.22
N LEU A 344 -35.58 0.58 16.32
CA LEU A 344 -35.79 -0.81 15.92
C LEU A 344 -36.37 -1.66 17.06
N ILE A 345 -36.09 -1.27 18.29
CA ILE A 345 -36.63 -1.90 19.49
C ILE A 345 -37.23 -0.84 20.43
N ALA A 346 -38.22 -1.22 21.19
CA ALA A 346 -38.80 -0.42 22.25
C ALA A 346 -38.52 -1.07 23.61
N LYS A 347 -38.43 -0.24 24.66
CA LYS A 347 -38.26 -0.70 26.04
C LYS A 347 -39.60 -0.74 26.75
N ASP A 348 -39.89 -1.85 27.40
CA ASP A 348 -41.08 -2.07 28.22
C ASP A 348 -40.64 -2.44 29.66
N PRO A 349 -41.47 -2.25 30.71
CA PRO A 349 -41.13 -2.59 32.10
C PRO A 349 -40.66 -4.02 32.32
N GLY A 350 -41.08 -4.97 31.48
CA GLY A 350 -40.69 -6.38 31.50
C GLY A 350 -39.53 -6.79 30.63
N GLY A 351 -39.00 -5.89 29.77
CA GLY A 351 -37.93 -6.24 28.82
C GLY A 351 -37.89 -5.37 27.59
N TRP A 352 -37.64 -5.98 26.45
CA TRP A 352 -37.51 -5.33 25.15
C TRP A 352 -38.43 -5.96 24.13
N MET A 353 -39.01 -5.16 23.23
CA MET A 353 -39.89 -5.58 22.16
C MET A 353 -39.42 -5.03 20.81
N LEU A 354 -39.69 -5.74 19.73
CA LEU A 354 -39.46 -5.24 18.38
C LEU A 354 -40.52 -4.22 18.02
N THR A 355 -40.11 -3.12 17.39
CA THR A 355 -41.03 -2.19 16.70
C THR A 355 -41.38 -2.73 15.32
N ASP A 356 -42.37 -2.16 14.63
CA ASP A 356 -42.74 -2.55 13.25
C ASP A 356 -41.52 -2.46 12.32
N LYS A 357 -40.69 -1.42 12.49
CA LYS A 357 -39.43 -1.27 11.75
C LYS A 357 -38.42 -2.35 12.12
N GLY A 358 -38.37 -2.72 13.40
CA GLY A 358 -37.50 -3.80 13.89
C GLY A 358 -37.93 -5.18 13.39
N VAL A 359 -39.24 -5.43 13.27
CA VAL A 359 -39.79 -6.65 12.67
C VAL A 359 -39.41 -6.73 11.19
N LEU A 360 -39.55 -5.63 10.45
CA LEU A 360 -39.17 -5.57 9.04
C LEU A 360 -37.68 -5.86 8.81
N GLU A 361 -36.78 -5.16 9.52
CA GLU A 361 -35.34 -5.42 9.41
C GLU A 361 -34.97 -6.82 9.89
N GLY A 362 -35.56 -7.29 10.97
CA GLY A 362 -35.37 -8.65 11.50
C GLY A 362 -35.82 -9.73 10.50
N TYR A 363 -36.96 -9.51 9.84
CA TYR A 363 -37.46 -10.35 8.75
C TYR A 363 -36.45 -10.43 7.61
N ILE A 364 -35.99 -9.29 7.10
CA ILE A 364 -35.01 -9.21 6.01
C ILE A 364 -33.70 -9.95 6.35
N LEU A 365 -33.18 -9.70 7.55
CA LEU A 365 -31.95 -10.35 8.01
C LEU A 365 -32.11 -11.87 8.16
N THR A 366 -33.27 -12.29 8.66
CA THR A 366 -33.55 -13.73 8.85
C THR A 366 -33.79 -14.42 7.51
N LEU A 367 -34.51 -13.79 6.61
CA LEU A 367 -34.72 -14.29 5.25
C LEU A 367 -33.40 -14.45 4.49
N LYS A 368 -32.53 -13.43 4.51
CA LYS A 368 -31.19 -13.53 3.92
C LYS A 368 -30.38 -14.68 4.49
N GLY A 369 -30.43 -14.88 5.80
CA GLY A 369 -29.73 -15.98 6.44
C GLY A 369 -30.26 -17.37 6.03
N ARG A 370 -31.59 -17.52 5.94
CA ARG A 370 -32.25 -18.77 5.52
C ARG A 370 -32.04 -19.07 4.03
N ILE A 371 -32.01 -18.03 3.18
CA ILE A 371 -31.64 -18.18 1.77
C ILE A 371 -30.20 -18.64 1.63
N ASN A 372 -29.27 -18.08 2.40
CA ASN A 372 -27.88 -18.55 2.39
C ASN A 372 -27.76 -20.02 2.79
N GLU A 373 -28.49 -20.43 3.82
CA GLU A 373 -28.55 -21.83 4.27
C GLU A 373 -29.15 -22.73 3.18
N LEU A 374 -30.24 -22.32 2.55
CA LEU A 374 -30.86 -23.02 1.43
C LEU A 374 -29.90 -23.18 0.24
N CYS A 375 -29.19 -22.09 -0.13
CA CYS A 375 -28.21 -22.12 -1.23
C CYS A 375 -27.00 -23.02 -0.92
N LEU A 376 -26.64 -23.19 0.36
CA LEU A 376 -25.63 -24.15 0.76
C LEU A 376 -26.10 -25.59 0.65
N MET A 377 -27.38 -25.86 0.99
CA MET A 377 -27.98 -27.19 0.83
C MET A 377 -28.18 -27.58 -0.64
N HIS A 378 -28.42 -26.61 -1.52
CA HIS A 378 -28.67 -26.79 -2.94
C HIS A 378 -27.64 -26.04 -3.81
N SER A 379 -26.36 -26.29 -3.52
CA SER A 379 -25.24 -25.60 -4.22
C SER A 379 -25.16 -25.91 -5.72
N GLU A 380 -25.80 -26.98 -6.17
CA GLU A 380 -25.91 -27.33 -7.60
C GLU A 380 -26.91 -26.45 -8.37
N GLU A 381 -27.97 -25.97 -7.68
CA GLU A 381 -29.02 -25.14 -8.29
C GLU A 381 -28.74 -23.63 -8.16
N PHE A 382 -27.97 -23.21 -7.15
CA PHE A 382 -27.74 -21.79 -6.82
C PHE A 382 -26.27 -21.43 -6.76
N ASN A 383 -25.83 -20.57 -7.70
CA ASN A 383 -24.46 -20.07 -7.72
C ASN A 383 -24.19 -19.05 -6.59
N GLU A 384 -22.92 -18.97 -6.18
CA GLU A 384 -22.45 -18.08 -5.10
C GLU A 384 -22.79 -16.59 -5.38
N ASP A 385 -22.63 -16.14 -6.61
CA ASP A 385 -22.89 -14.75 -7.04
C ASP A 385 -24.39 -14.39 -7.02
N GLN A 386 -25.27 -15.38 -7.00
CA GLN A 386 -26.73 -15.18 -7.03
C GLN A 386 -27.36 -15.02 -5.64
N ARG A 387 -26.63 -15.36 -4.57
CA ARG A 387 -27.16 -15.40 -3.19
C ARG A 387 -27.69 -14.07 -2.68
N GLU A 388 -26.90 -12.98 -2.87
CA GLU A 388 -27.34 -11.65 -2.44
C GLU A 388 -28.49 -11.12 -3.29
N ALA A 389 -28.40 -11.32 -4.60
CA ALA A 389 -29.44 -10.91 -5.55
C ALA A 389 -30.75 -11.66 -5.35
N LEU A 390 -30.71 -12.94 -4.90
CA LEU A 390 -31.89 -13.77 -4.70
C LEU A 390 -32.76 -13.27 -3.54
N ALA A 391 -32.14 -12.83 -2.45
CA ALA A 391 -32.85 -12.26 -1.31
C ALA A 391 -33.55 -10.95 -1.68
N GLU A 392 -32.92 -10.11 -2.49
CA GLU A 392 -33.49 -8.86 -2.99
C GLU A 392 -34.61 -9.11 -4.01
N LYS A 393 -34.40 -10.05 -4.93
CA LYS A 393 -35.41 -10.45 -5.92
C LYS A 393 -36.68 -11.03 -5.29
N LEU A 394 -36.52 -11.80 -4.22
CA LEU A 394 -37.65 -12.40 -3.49
C LEU A 394 -38.51 -11.33 -2.81
N MET A 395 -37.92 -10.22 -2.40
CA MET A 395 -38.64 -9.08 -1.80
C MET A 395 -39.23 -8.11 -2.84
N VAL A 396 -38.54 -7.88 -3.96
CA VAL A 396 -38.89 -6.82 -4.92
C VAL A 396 -39.61 -7.35 -6.17
N LYS A 397 -39.22 -8.57 -6.64
CA LYS A 397 -39.76 -9.20 -7.84
C LYS A 397 -40.03 -10.69 -7.65
N PRO A 398 -41.12 -11.08 -6.98
CA PRO A 398 -41.44 -12.51 -6.77
C PRO A 398 -41.78 -13.27 -8.08
N SER A 399 -41.82 -12.59 -9.23
CA SER A 399 -42.07 -13.19 -10.54
C SER A 399 -40.85 -13.86 -11.19
N ASP A 400 -39.64 -13.64 -10.67
CA ASP A 400 -38.39 -14.27 -11.17
C ASP A 400 -38.48 -15.80 -10.95
N PRO A 401 -38.18 -16.65 -11.95
CA PRO A 401 -38.23 -18.11 -11.82
C PRO A 401 -37.35 -18.66 -10.68
N LEU A 402 -36.17 -18.08 -10.49
CA LEU A 402 -35.23 -18.47 -9.40
C LEU A 402 -35.77 -18.06 -8.04
N ALA A 403 -36.39 -16.89 -7.91
CA ALA A 403 -37.01 -16.43 -6.69
C ALA A 403 -38.20 -17.31 -6.30
N LYS A 404 -39.06 -17.68 -7.25
CA LYS A 404 -40.20 -18.63 -7.03
C LYS A 404 -39.70 -20.01 -6.60
N ARG A 405 -38.61 -20.50 -7.19
CA ARG A 405 -38.03 -21.78 -6.82
C ARG A 405 -37.47 -21.75 -5.39
N ALA A 406 -36.74 -20.69 -5.04
CA ALA A 406 -36.21 -20.48 -3.68
C ALA A 406 -37.36 -20.33 -2.66
N GLU A 407 -38.41 -19.61 -2.98
CA GLU A 407 -39.61 -19.45 -2.14
C GLU A 407 -40.27 -20.81 -1.88
N LYS A 408 -40.48 -21.63 -2.92
CA LYS A 408 -41.07 -22.96 -2.80
C LYS A 408 -40.22 -23.85 -1.89
N LEU A 409 -38.89 -23.84 -2.04
CA LEU A 409 -37.97 -24.62 -1.20
C LEU A 409 -38.01 -24.09 0.25
N LEU A 410 -37.99 -22.78 0.48
CA LEU A 410 -38.11 -22.20 1.82
C LEU A 410 -39.39 -22.66 2.54
N TRP A 411 -40.50 -22.75 1.84
CA TRP A 411 -41.76 -23.29 2.36
C TRP A 411 -41.66 -24.80 2.63
N GLN A 412 -41.08 -25.55 1.72
CA GLN A 412 -40.93 -27.01 1.84
C GLN A 412 -40.08 -27.40 3.04
N TYR A 413 -39.01 -26.64 3.32
CA TYR A 413 -38.13 -26.87 4.47
C TYR A 413 -38.59 -26.15 5.74
N ASN A 414 -39.76 -25.54 5.76
CA ASN A 414 -40.29 -24.73 6.89
C ASN A 414 -39.32 -23.61 7.33
N MET A 415 -38.58 -23.05 6.36
CA MET A 415 -37.59 -22.00 6.57
C MET A 415 -38.15 -20.60 6.25
N MET A 416 -39.39 -20.48 5.78
CA MET A 416 -40.01 -19.16 5.51
C MET A 416 -40.25 -18.44 6.82
N PRO A 417 -39.81 -17.14 6.99
CA PRO A 417 -40.11 -16.37 8.20
C PRO A 417 -41.63 -16.10 8.32
N VAL A 418 -42.18 -16.31 9.52
CA VAL A 418 -43.62 -16.27 9.74
C VAL A 418 -44.12 -14.87 10.08
N LEU A 419 -43.35 -14.05 10.79
CA LEU A 419 -43.68 -12.66 11.11
C LEU A 419 -43.32 -11.77 9.92
N SER A 420 -44.20 -11.69 8.93
CA SER A 420 -44.00 -10.82 7.78
C SER A 420 -44.75 -9.51 7.97
N PRO A 421 -44.13 -8.36 7.78
CA PRO A 421 -44.81 -7.06 7.74
C PRO A 421 -45.58 -6.87 6.43
N PHE A 422 -45.40 -7.76 5.46
CA PHE A 422 -46.14 -7.80 4.22
C PHE A 422 -47.25 -8.85 4.31
N PRO A 423 -48.41 -8.61 3.68
CA PRO A 423 -49.46 -9.64 3.57
C PRO A 423 -48.81 -10.88 2.91
N LEU A 424 -48.72 -11.96 3.67
CA LEU A 424 -48.31 -13.25 3.12
C LEU A 424 -49.26 -13.64 2.02
N PRO A 425 -48.81 -14.10 0.84
CA PRO A 425 -49.70 -14.65 -0.16
C PRO A 425 -50.53 -15.76 0.52
N GLU A 426 -51.83 -15.66 0.41
CA GLU A 426 -52.79 -16.60 1.00
C GLU A 426 -52.31 -18.03 0.81
N ARG A 427 -52.22 -18.73 1.92
CA ARG A 427 -51.94 -20.18 1.93
C ARG A 427 -52.91 -20.84 0.95
N ARG A 428 -52.44 -21.14 -0.26
CA ARG A 428 -53.19 -22.10 -1.09
C ARG A 428 -53.12 -23.44 -0.36
N GLU A 429 -54.13 -23.70 0.44
CA GLU A 429 -54.48 -25.03 0.92
C GLU A 429 -54.77 -25.90 -0.30
N ASN A 430 -53.76 -26.38 -0.96
CA ASN A 430 -53.86 -27.48 -1.93
C ASN A 430 -52.46 -27.79 -2.43
N LEU A 431 -51.75 -28.61 -1.67
CA LEU A 431 -50.76 -29.56 -2.19
C LEU A 431 -50.58 -30.69 -1.17
#